data_710e2785f92f147b20530c6051156fd5
#
_entry.id   710e2785f92f147b20530c6051156fd5
#
_cell.length_a   1.000
_cell.length_b   1.000
_cell.length_c   1.000
_cell.angle_alpha   90.00
_cell.angle_beta   90.00
_cell.angle_gamma   90.00
#
_symmetry.space_group_name_H-M   'P 1'
#
loop_
_entity.id
_entity.type
_entity.pdbx_description
1 polymer ?
#
loop_
_entity_poly.entity_id
_entity_poly.type
_entity_poly.pdbx_seq_one_letter_code
_entity_poly.pdbx_strand_id
1 'polypeptide(L)'
;MSIGCVSFLRTIVKLTGHSVALPNATLTDLQVLPPATIELGMGAHGEPGLRQISPIPTPEALTSQMLDLLLDVSDSDRAFVTFSKSTNPSTDNDVVLLLNSLGSTSDEVLARFAELATAELKKRGFTVKRITLGPLVTSLKMSGVGITIWRLPPTSGEAIAREEALELWDTPVDVVAWRQ
;
A
#
# COMPACT_ATOMS: atom_id res chain seq x y z
N MET A 1 -5.96 -28.49 2.23
CA MET A 1 -4.86 -27.53 2.16
C MET A 1 -5.49 -26.14 2.29
N SER A 2 -5.66 -25.62 3.50
CA SER A 2 -6.15 -24.25 3.68
C SER A 2 -4.95 -23.32 3.47
N ILE A 3 -4.95 -22.64 2.36
CA ILE A 3 -4.02 -21.55 2.12
C ILE A 3 -4.37 -20.50 3.16
N GLY A 4 -3.48 -20.30 4.13
CA GLY A 4 -3.62 -19.22 5.09
C GLY A 4 -3.88 -17.93 4.32
N CYS A 5 -4.96 -17.24 4.64
CA CYS A 5 -5.40 -16.09 3.89
C CYS A 5 -4.39 -14.97 4.05
N VAL A 6 -3.50 -14.83 3.10
CA VAL A 6 -2.62 -13.67 3.01
C VAL A 6 -3.49 -12.49 2.58
N SER A 7 -3.74 -11.62 3.50
CA SER A 7 -4.67 -10.53 3.29
C SER A 7 -3.91 -9.27 2.93
N PHE A 8 -3.93 -8.92 1.64
CA PHE A 8 -3.36 -7.68 1.12
C PHE A 8 -4.44 -6.61 1.04
N LEU A 9 -4.25 -5.52 1.77
CA LEU A 9 -4.97 -4.28 1.53
C LEU A 9 -4.03 -3.28 0.88
N ARG A 10 -4.46 -2.72 -0.25
CA ARG A 10 -3.68 -1.79 -1.03
C ARG A 10 -4.43 -0.48 -1.21
N THR A 11 -3.78 0.63 -0.88
CA THR A 11 -4.24 1.96 -1.23
C THR A 11 -3.26 2.59 -2.20
N ILE A 12 -3.75 3.02 -3.34
CA ILE A 12 -2.98 3.68 -4.38
C ILE A 12 -3.40 5.15 -4.43
N VAL A 13 -2.40 6.02 -4.50
CA VAL A 13 -2.59 7.45 -4.67
C VAL A 13 -1.91 7.91 -5.95
N LYS A 14 -2.66 8.54 -6.81
CA LYS A 14 -2.15 9.24 -7.99
C LYS A 14 -1.84 10.68 -7.61
N LEU A 15 -0.57 11.06 -7.66
CA LEU A 15 -0.10 12.37 -7.20
C LEU A 15 -0.09 13.45 -8.28
N THR A 16 -0.08 13.07 -9.57
CA THR A 16 -0.11 14.04 -10.67
C THR A 16 -0.74 13.44 -11.93
N GLY A 17 -1.29 14.32 -12.74
CA GLY A 17 -2.28 14.02 -13.75
C GLY A 17 -1.82 13.64 -15.14
N HIS A 18 -0.78 12.86 -15.38
CA HIS A 18 -0.52 12.34 -16.71
C HIS A 18 -0.40 10.82 -16.69
N SER A 19 -1.47 10.14 -17.05
CA SER A 19 -1.33 8.79 -17.61
C SER A 19 -1.06 8.95 -19.11
N VAL A 20 0.01 8.37 -19.62
CA VAL A 20 0.22 8.32 -21.06
C VAL A 20 -0.66 7.21 -21.60
N ALA A 21 -1.51 7.59 -22.57
CA ALA A 21 -2.27 6.63 -23.33
C ALA A 21 -1.34 5.58 -23.96
N LEU A 22 -1.77 4.33 -23.91
CA LEU A 22 -1.19 3.30 -24.78
C LEU A 22 -1.29 3.75 -26.24
N PRO A 23 -0.43 3.27 -27.16
CA PRO A 23 -0.36 3.76 -28.53
C PRO A 23 -1.68 3.79 -29.32
N ASN A 24 -2.70 3.08 -28.86
CA ASN A 24 -4.02 3.02 -29.48
C ASN A 24 -5.14 3.64 -28.63
N ALA A 25 -4.82 4.28 -27.50
CA ALA A 25 -5.81 4.97 -26.68
C ALA A 25 -6.06 6.38 -27.23
N THR A 26 -7.30 6.80 -27.27
CA THR A 26 -7.67 8.16 -27.67
C THR A 26 -7.36 9.16 -26.56
N LEU A 27 -7.09 10.42 -26.91
CA LEU A 27 -6.82 11.49 -25.92
C LEU A 27 -7.96 11.70 -24.90
N THR A 28 -9.15 11.22 -25.22
CA THR A 28 -10.34 11.23 -24.34
C THR A 28 -10.24 10.24 -23.17
N ASP A 29 -9.34 9.24 -23.26
CA ASP A 29 -9.14 8.23 -22.22
C ASP A 29 -8.13 8.67 -21.14
N LEU A 30 -7.54 9.85 -21.30
CA LEU A 30 -6.62 10.44 -20.34
C LEU A 30 -7.40 11.10 -19.20
N GLN A 31 -7.47 10.45 -18.07
CA GLN A 31 -7.95 11.08 -16.83
C GLN A 31 -6.89 12.06 -16.32
N VAL A 32 -7.00 13.31 -16.71
CA VAL A 32 -6.15 14.38 -16.20
C VAL A 32 -6.79 14.94 -14.94
N LEU A 33 -6.08 14.83 -13.81
CA LEU A 33 -6.52 15.48 -12.59
C LEU A 33 -6.38 17.00 -12.70
N PRO A 34 -7.30 17.78 -12.10
CA PRO A 34 -7.13 19.21 -11.97
C PRO A 34 -5.79 19.58 -11.30
N PRO A 35 -5.26 20.78 -11.53
CA PRO A 35 -4.06 21.25 -10.84
C PRO A 35 -4.19 21.14 -9.30
N ALA A 36 -3.09 20.82 -8.63
CA ALA A 36 -3.05 20.65 -7.17
C ALA A 36 -4.07 19.65 -6.60
N THR A 37 -4.44 18.65 -7.40
CA THR A 37 -5.40 17.60 -7.00
C THR A 37 -4.71 16.24 -7.02
N ILE A 38 -5.03 15.41 -6.04
CA ILE A 38 -4.70 13.98 -6.01
C ILE A 38 -5.96 13.14 -6.07
N GLU A 39 -5.82 11.91 -6.50
CA GLU A 39 -6.86 10.90 -6.45
C GLU A 39 -6.45 9.78 -5.50
N LEU A 40 -7.27 9.55 -4.47
CA LEU A 40 -7.02 8.58 -3.42
C LEU A 40 -7.88 7.33 -3.62
N GLY A 41 -7.24 6.16 -3.51
CA GLY A 41 -7.92 4.87 -3.53
C GLY A 41 -8.26 4.34 -4.92
N MET A 42 -7.55 4.78 -5.96
CA MET A 42 -7.76 4.28 -7.32
C MET A 42 -7.37 2.80 -7.45
N GLY A 43 -8.01 2.11 -8.39
CA GLY A 43 -7.69 0.73 -8.72
C GLY A 43 -6.43 0.58 -9.57
N ALA A 44 -5.89 -0.64 -9.61
CA ALA A 44 -4.68 -0.96 -10.37
C ALA A 44 -4.86 -0.94 -11.89
N HIS A 45 -6.09 -1.11 -12.34
CA HIS A 45 -6.44 -1.13 -13.76
C HIS A 45 -7.06 0.18 -14.24
N GLY A 46 -6.96 1.26 -13.44
CA GLY A 46 -7.50 2.57 -13.77
C GLY A 46 -8.94 2.79 -13.29
N GLU A 47 -9.45 1.94 -12.41
CA GLU A 47 -10.74 2.17 -11.78
C GLU A 47 -10.70 3.48 -11.00
N PRO A 48 -11.79 4.25 -11.01
CA PRO A 48 -11.87 5.52 -10.31
C PRO A 48 -11.50 5.40 -8.83
N GLY A 49 -10.81 6.40 -8.32
CA GLY A 49 -10.52 6.48 -6.89
C GLY A 49 -11.76 6.78 -6.05
N LEU A 50 -11.62 6.61 -4.76
CA LEU A 50 -12.67 6.91 -3.78
C LEU A 50 -13.04 8.38 -3.76
N ARG A 51 -12.02 9.24 -3.90
CA ARG A 51 -12.19 10.69 -3.88
C ARG A 51 -10.98 11.41 -4.46
N GLN A 52 -11.26 12.58 -5.00
CA GLN A 52 -10.25 13.56 -5.32
C GLN A 52 -10.10 14.54 -4.15
N ILE A 53 -8.86 14.96 -3.88
CA ILE A 53 -8.52 15.85 -2.77
C ILE A 53 -7.74 17.04 -3.33
N SER A 54 -8.23 18.24 -3.04
CA SER A 54 -7.61 19.52 -3.38
C SER A 54 -7.81 20.50 -2.22
N PRO A 55 -6.81 21.26 -1.79
CA PRO A 55 -5.40 21.18 -2.23
C PRO A 55 -4.73 19.87 -1.81
N ILE A 56 -3.56 19.58 -2.40
CA ILE A 56 -2.76 18.39 -2.07
C ILE A 56 -2.42 18.42 -0.57
N PRO A 57 -2.74 17.39 0.21
CA PRO A 57 -2.39 17.29 1.62
C PRO A 57 -0.87 17.20 1.82
N THR A 58 -0.41 17.50 3.02
CA THR A 58 0.98 17.18 3.38
C THR A 58 1.22 15.66 3.31
N PRO A 59 2.47 15.21 3.09
CA PRO A 59 2.78 13.78 3.07
C PRO A 59 2.33 13.03 4.34
N GLU A 60 2.43 13.68 5.51
CA GLU A 60 1.98 13.16 6.80
C GLU A 60 0.46 12.94 6.81
N ALA A 61 -0.30 13.96 6.41
CA ALA A 61 -1.75 13.90 6.38
C ALA A 61 -2.25 12.89 5.33
N LEU A 62 -1.57 12.81 4.18
CA LEU A 62 -1.90 11.84 3.15
C LEU A 62 -1.64 10.42 3.62
N THR A 63 -0.47 10.16 4.21
CA THR A 63 -0.12 8.84 4.77
C THR A 63 -1.15 8.39 5.81
N SER A 64 -1.55 9.28 6.72
CA SER A 64 -2.57 8.98 7.72
C SER A 64 -3.89 8.59 7.06
N GLN A 65 -4.37 9.35 6.07
CA GLN A 65 -5.59 9.05 5.33
C GLN A 65 -5.53 7.72 4.58
N MET A 66 -4.37 7.39 3.97
CA MET A 66 -4.17 6.10 3.31
C MET A 66 -4.27 4.94 4.30
N LEU A 67 -3.66 5.09 5.47
CA LEU A 67 -3.72 4.08 6.53
C LEU A 67 -5.10 3.99 7.17
N ASP A 68 -5.85 5.09 7.28
CA ASP A 68 -7.25 5.07 7.74
C ASP A 68 -8.08 4.15 6.84
N LEU A 69 -7.94 4.29 5.51
CA LEU A 69 -8.66 3.45 4.55
C LEU A 69 -8.26 1.97 4.62
N LEU A 70 -6.99 1.69 4.89
CA LEU A 70 -6.49 0.31 4.97
C LEU A 70 -6.90 -0.40 6.26
N LEU A 71 -7.02 0.35 7.35
CA LEU A 71 -7.20 -0.19 8.71
C LEU A 71 -8.63 -0.02 9.23
N ASP A 72 -9.52 0.60 8.46
CA ASP A 72 -10.91 0.77 8.84
C ASP A 72 -11.68 -0.55 8.73
N VAL A 73 -11.87 -1.21 9.87
CA VAL A 73 -12.64 -2.45 9.96
C VAL A 73 -14.14 -2.24 9.96
N SER A 74 -14.62 -1.00 9.97
CA SER A 74 -16.05 -0.67 9.91
C SER A 74 -16.58 -0.56 8.48
N ASP A 75 -15.70 -0.42 7.48
CA ASP A 75 -16.05 -0.38 6.07
C ASP A 75 -16.35 -1.81 5.56
N SER A 76 -17.62 -2.17 5.50
CA SER A 76 -18.06 -3.50 5.08
C SER A 76 -17.64 -3.87 3.65
N ASP A 77 -17.39 -2.87 2.81
CA ASP A 77 -17.05 -3.08 1.41
C ASP A 77 -15.54 -3.31 1.20
N ARG A 78 -14.71 -2.91 2.20
CA ARG A 78 -13.25 -2.94 2.09
C ARG A 78 -12.54 -3.65 3.23
N ALA A 79 -13.24 -3.91 4.34
CA ALA A 79 -12.68 -4.58 5.51
C ALA A 79 -12.50 -6.09 5.28
N PHE A 80 -11.78 -6.47 4.23
CA PHE A 80 -11.49 -7.88 3.93
C PHE A 80 -10.52 -8.51 4.94
N VAL A 81 -9.80 -7.68 5.69
CA VAL A 81 -8.82 -8.11 6.69
C VAL A 81 -9.21 -7.56 8.03
N THR A 82 -9.38 -8.44 8.98
CA THR A 82 -9.60 -8.03 10.36
C THR A 82 -8.27 -7.61 10.98
N PHE A 83 -7.97 -6.33 10.96
CA PHE A 83 -6.96 -5.74 11.83
C PHE A 83 -7.61 -5.58 13.20
N SER A 84 -7.73 -6.68 13.96
CA SER A 84 -8.31 -6.60 15.30
C SER A 84 -7.41 -5.74 16.17
N LYS A 85 -8.02 -4.83 16.92
CA LYS A 85 -7.37 -4.27 18.11
C LYS A 85 -7.22 -5.43 19.08
N SER A 86 -6.15 -6.21 18.93
CA SER A 86 -5.85 -7.29 19.84
C SER A 86 -5.71 -6.72 21.24
N THR A 87 -6.36 -7.35 22.19
CA THR A 87 -6.17 -7.09 23.62
C THR A 87 -4.76 -7.45 24.08
N ASN A 88 -3.97 -8.09 23.21
CA ASN A 88 -2.57 -8.43 23.45
C ASN A 88 -1.69 -7.79 22.36
N PRO A 89 -1.27 -6.51 22.55
CA PRO A 89 -0.54 -5.75 21.53
C PRO A 89 0.84 -6.33 21.18
N SER A 90 1.31 -7.32 21.93
CA SER A 90 2.69 -7.80 21.78
C SER A 90 2.92 -8.77 20.63
N THR A 91 1.89 -9.36 20.02
CA THR A 91 2.10 -10.40 19.01
C THR A 91 1.18 -10.35 17.78
N ASP A 92 -0.04 -9.83 17.88
CA ASP A 92 -1.01 -9.98 16.79
C ASP A 92 -1.04 -8.82 15.80
N ASN A 93 -0.24 -7.78 16.04
CA ASN A 93 -0.16 -6.58 15.23
C ASN A 93 1.16 -6.44 14.45
N ASP A 94 1.86 -7.56 14.25
CA ASP A 94 3.06 -7.58 13.42
C ASP A 94 2.67 -7.55 11.94
N VAL A 95 3.31 -6.65 11.18
CA VAL A 95 3.02 -6.45 9.76
C VAL A 95 4.29 -6.33 8.92
N VAL A 96 4.15 -6.64 7.65
CA VAL A 96 5.11 -6.27 6.61
C VAL A 96 4.50 -5.11 5.81
N LEU A 97 5.32 -4.12 5.51
CA LEU A 97 4.94 -2.92 4.78
C LEU A 97 5.59 -2.92 3.40
N LEU A 98 4.79 -2.73 2.37
CA LEU A 98 5.28 -2.59 1.01
C LEU A 98 4.84 -1.24 0.47
N LEU A 99 5.81 -0.44 0.04
CA LEU A 99 5.61 0.85 -0.61
C LEU A 99 5.95 0.73 -2.09
N ASN A 100 4.99 1.08 -2.92
CA ASN A 100 5.11 0.98 -4.36
C ASN A 100 5.14 2.36 -5.02
N SER A 101 6.14 2.60 -5.84
CA SER A 101 6.13 3.71 -6.79
C SER A 101 5.28 3.32 -8.00
N LEU A 102 4.37 4.19 -8.44
CA LEU A 102 3.61 3.96 -9.67
C LEU A 102 4.44 4.19 -10.95
N GLY A 103 5.73 4.51 -10.81
CA GLY A 103 6.69 4.57 -11.91
C GLY A 103 7.43 5.90 -12.03
N SER A 104 6.83 7.02 -11.67
CA SER A 104 7.47 8.35 -11.73
C SER A 104 7.71 8.99 -10.36
N THR A 105 7.46 8.29 -9.29
CA THR A 105 7.80 8.73 -7.93
C THR A 105 9.24 8.35 -7.62
N SER A 106 10.05 9.32 -7.19
CA SER A 106 11.46 9.06 -6.87
C SER A 106 11.62 8.19 -5.63
N ASP A 107 12.75 7.50 -5.54
CA ASP A 107 13.08 6.64 -4.39
C ASP A 107 13.13 7.44 -3.08
N GLU A 108 13.57 8.71 -3.11
CA GLU A 108 13.58 9.58 -1.94
C GLU A 108 12.17 9.87 -1.41
N VAL A 109 11.24 10.18 -2.31
CA VAL A 109 9.84 10.41 -1.95
C VAL A 109 9.22 9.13 -1.41
N LEU A 110 9.51 8.00 -2.05
CA LEU A 110 9.01 6.70 -1.62
C LEU A 110 9.54 6.32 -0.22
N ALA A 111 10.84 6.54 0.03
CA ALA A 111 11.45 6.33 1.33
C ALA A 111 10.80 7.21 2.41
N ARG A 112 10.53 8.48 2.09
CA ARG A 112 9.83 9.38 3.01
C ARG A 112 8.43 8.87 3.38
N PHE A 113 7.66 8.37 2.42
CA PHE A 113 6.37 7.75 2.70
C PHE A 113 6.50 6.48 3.55
N ALA A 114 7.56 5.69 3.38
CA ALA A 114 7.83 4.52 4.21
C ALA A 114 8.12 4.88 5.68
N GLU A 115 8.92 5.91 5.90
CA GLU A 115 9.18 6.44 7.25
C GLU A 115 7.88 6.91 7.92
N LEU A 116 7.08 7.70 7.20
CA LEU A 116 5.82 8.24 7.71
C LEU A 116 4.82 7.11 8.02
N ALA A 117 4.68 6.15 7.11
CA ALA A 117 3.79 5.02 7.28
C ALA A 117 4.22 4.14 8.47
N THR A 118 5.52 3.89 8.61
CA THR A 118 6.06 3.14 9.74
C THR A 118 5.80 3.84 11.07
N ALA A 119 6.06 5.15 11.13
CA ALA A 119 5.81 5.94 12.34
C ALA A 119 4.33 5.97 12.72
N GLU A 120 3.46 6.12 11.72
CA GLU A 120 2.02 6.17 11.94
C GLU A 120 1.45 4.79 12.33
N LEU A 121 1.91 3.71 11.69
CA LEU A 121 1.57 2.34 12.09
C LEU A 121 1.97 2.06 13.54
N LYS A 122 3.17 2.48 13.95
CA LYS A 122 3.63 2.34 15.33
C LYS A 122 2.71 3.08 16.32
N LYS A 123 2.27 4.30 16.01
CA LYS A 123 1.30 5.04 16.84
C LYS A 123 -0.04 4.29 16.98
N ARG A 124 -0.43 3.56 15.94
CA ARG A 124 -1.65 2.75 15.90
C ARG A 124 -1.50 1.36 16.54
N GLY A 125 -0.32 1.07 17.11
CA GLY A 125 -0.05 -0.18 17.83
C GLY A 125 0.42 -1.34 16.94
N PHE A 126 0.85 -1.05 15.71
CA PHE A 126 1.45 -2.06 14.81
C PHE A 126 2.96 -2.07 14.91
N THR A 127 3.55 -3.25 14.71
CA THR A 127 5.01 -3.43 14.60
C THR A 127 5.36 -3.83 13.17
N VAL A 128 6.10 -2.96 12.48
CA VAL A 128 6.58 -3.26 11.13
C VAL A 128 7.84 -4.12 11.21
N LYS A 129 7.75 -5.35 10.72
CA LYS A 129 8.85 -6.34 10.75
C LYS A 129 9.75 -6.26 9.53
N ARG A 130 9.20 -5.93 8.37
CA ARG A 130 9.91 -5.78 7.09
C ARG A 130 9.30 -4.64 6.30
N ILE A 131 10.14 -4.00 5.49
CA ILE A 131 9.71 -2.96 4.56
C ILE A 131 10.31 -3.29 3.20
N THR A 132 9.47 -3.32 2.18
CA THR A 132 9.92 -3.42 0.79
C THR A 132 9.51 -2.16 0.03
N LEU A 133 10.45 -1.57 -0.69
CA LEU A 133 10.26 -0.35 -1.47
C LEU A 133 10.60 -0.61 -2.93
N GLY A 134 9.82 -0.07 -3.84
CA GLY A 134 10.20 -0.10 -5.24
C GLY A 134 9.07 0.14 -6.23
N PRO A 135 9.39 0.18 -7.53
CA PRO A 135 8.41 0.26 -8.61
C PRO A 135 7.90 -1.15 -8.95
N LEU A 136 7.11 -1.74 -8.04
CA LEU A 136 6.67 -3.13 -8.12
C LEU A 136 5.46 -3.31 -9.05
N VAL A 137 4.54 -2.33 -9.04
CA VAL A 137 3.40 -2.25 -9.94
C VAL A 137 3.38 -0.84 -10.50
N THR A 138 3.66 -0.70 -11.78
CA THR A 138 3.88 0.61 -12.41
C THR A 138 2.86 0.87 -13.51
N SER A 139 2.65 2.16 -13.77
CA SER A 139 1.95 2.68 -14.94
C SER A 139 2.83 3.74 -15.62
N LEU A 140 2.73 3.85 -16.94
CA LEU A 140 3.57 4.77 -17.73
C LEU A 140 3.42 6.20 -17.23
N LYS A 141 4.56 6.81 -16.83
CA LYS A 141 4.67 8.21 -16.37
C LYS A 141 3.69 8.60 -15.26
N MET A 142 3.24 7.64 -14.46
CA MET A 142 2.34 7.95 -13.35
C MET A 142 3.13 8.27 -12.08
N SER A 143 2.97 9.47 -11.57
CA SER A 143 3.42 9.82 -10.22
C SER A 143 2.38 9.36 -9.21
N GLY A 144 2.83 8.60 -8.24
CA GLY A 144 1.94 8.11 -7.20
C GLY A 144 2.64 7.09 -6.32
N VAL A 145 2.01 6.81 -5.20
CA VAL A 145 2.47 5.82 -4.22
C VAL A 145 1.34 4.85 -3.88
N GLY A 146 1.71 3.60 -3.65
CA GLY A 146 0.82 2.59 -3.13
C GLY A 146 1.34 2.08 -1.79
N ILE A 147 0.45 1.86 -0.84
CA ILE A 147 0.75 1.20 0.43
C ILE A 147 0.06 -0.16 0.44
N THR A 148 0.82 -1.21 0.74
CA THR A 148 0.28 -2.54 1.01
C THR A 148 0.73 -2.94 2.40
N ILE A 149 -0.19 -3.46 3.21
CA ILE A 149 0.07 -4.01 4.53
C ILE A 149 -0.25 -5.50 4.49
N TRP A 150 0.76 -6.30 4.80
CA TRP A 150 0.56 -7.72 5.04
C TRP A 150 0.54 -7.97 6.53
N ARG A 151 -0.60 -8.40 7.03
CA ARG A 151 -0.73 -8.86 8.41
C ARG A 151 -0.06 -10.22 8.53
N LEU A 152 0.93 -10.30 9.42
CA LEU A 152 1.59 -11.57 9.68
C LEU A 152 0.66 -12.54 10.43
N PRO A 153 0.83 -13.85 10.24
CA PRO A 153 0.09 -14.85 10.99
C PRO A 153 0.25 -14.65 12.50
N PRO A 154 -0.78 -14.93 13.31
CA PRO A 154 -0.63 -14.97 14.75
C PRO A 154 0.37 -16.07 15.14
N THR A 155 0.90 -15.98 16.37
CA THR A 155 1.91 -16.93 16.88
C THR A 155 1.39 -18.35 17.06
N SER A 156 0.08 -18.55 17.03
CA SER A 156 -0.56 -19.85 17.21
C SER A 156 -1.86 -19.96 16.41
N GLY A 157 -2.08 -21.12 15.80
CA GLY A 157 -3.37 -21.49 15.20
C GLY A 157 -3.51 -21.31 13.70
N GLU A 158 -2.46 -20.89 12.98
CA GLU A 158 -2.48 -20.76 11.51
C GLU A 158 -1.62 -21.85 10.82
N ALA A 159 -1.86 -22.04 9.53
CA ALA A 159 -1.18 -23.07 8.72
C ALA A 159 0.33 -22.83 8.55
N ILE A 160 0.79 -21.59 8.74
CA ILE A 160 2.20 -21.17 8.62
C ILE A 160 2.54 -20.38 9.90
N ALA A 161 3.68 -20.72 10.53
CA ALA A 161 4.21 -19.96 11.64
C ALA A 161 4.70 -18.58 11.17
N ARG A 162 4.66 -17.59 12.04
CA ARG A 162 5.12 -16.21 11.74
C ARG A 162 6.57 -16.17 11.28
N GLU A 163 7.42 -16.90 11.95
CA GLU A 163 8.85 -16.99 11.63
C GLU A 163 9.07 -17.58 10.25
N GLU A 164 8.36 -18.65 9.91
CA GLU A 164 8.39 -19.26 8.58
C GLU A 164 7.89 -18.29 7.51
N ALA A 165 6.84 -17.52 7.80
CA ALA A 165 6.32 -16.50 6.90
C ALA A 165 7.36 -15.40 6.61
N LEU A 166 8.13 -14.99 7.63
CA LEU A 166 9.21 -14.02 7.47
C LEU A 166 10.41 -14.62 6.74
N GLU A 167 10.77 -15.87 7.00
CA GLU A 167 11.83 -16.59 6.27
C GLU A 167 11.47 -16.72 4.79
N LEU A 168 10.24 -17.05 4.47
CA LEU A 168 9.74 -17.08 3.09
C LEU A 168 9.79 -15.71 2.42
N TRP A 169 9.44 -14.64 3.16
CA TRP A 169 9.55 -13.27 2.66
C TRP A 169 11.00 -12.88 2.36
N ASP A 170 11.94 -13.26 3.22
CA ASP A 170 13.34 -12.93 3.13
C ASP A 170 14.10 -13.85 2.14
N THR A 171 13.44 -14.88 1.61
CA THR A 171 14.06 -15.80 0.64
C THR A 171 14.41 -15.07 -0.66
N PRO A 172 15.67 -15.10 -1.09
CA PRO A 172 16.09 -14.46 -2.34
C PRO A 172 15.30 -15.00 -3.54
N VAL A 173 14.80 -14.09 -4.36
CA VAL A 173 14.11 -14.44 -5.61
C VAL A 173 14.79 -13.77 -6.79
N ASP A 174 14.95 -14.48 -7.89
CA ASP A 174 15.53 -13.95 -9.13
C ASP A 174 14.43 -13.25 -9.97
N VAL A 175 13.97 -12.09 -9.47
CA VAL A 175 12.97 -11.27 -10.15
C VAL A 175 13.44 -9.82 -10.16
N VAL A 176 13.57 -9.25 -11.36
CA VAL A 176 14.14 -7.90 -11.57
C VAL A 176 13.41 -6.82 -10.79
N ALA A 177 12.08 -6.93 -10.66
CA ALA A 177 11.26 -5.94 -9.97
C ALA A 177 11.23 -6.13 -8.44
N TRP A 178 11.64 -7.28 -7.93
CA TRP A 178 11.67 -7.56 -6.49
C TRP A 178 13.06 -7.22 -5.94
N ARG A 179 13.17 -6.05 -5.33
CA ARG A 179 14.40 -5.61 -4.67
C ARG A 179 14.27 -5.89 -3.17
N GLN A 180 15.14 -6.74 -2.69
CA GLN A 180 15.33 -7.00 -1.26
C GLN A 180 16.42 -6.10 -0.70
#